data_30232d4b036ac80af2f9bb2e676a879a
#
_entry.id   30232d4b036ac80af2f9bb2e676a879a
#
_cell.length_a   1.000
_cell.length_b   1.000
_cell.length_c   1.000
_cell.angle_alpha   90.00
_cell.angle_beta   90.00
_cell.angle_gamma   90.00
#
_symmetry.space_group_name_H-M   'P 1'
#
loop_
_entity.id
_entity.type
_entity.pdbx_description
1 polymer ?
#
loop_
_entity_poly.entity_id
_entity_poly.type
_entity_poly.pdbx_seq_one_letter_code
_entity_poly.pdbx_strand_id
1 'polypeptide(L)'
;MKYYEIKIEVSELGIEPMLAALIFEGIETAEVNDPADALFMNDQLGETDYLAPEDFKRESSKSPSIVVYAADDMTADSTINAVKKAAKTVRENAEKGLFGTVTDLGSLKVTVNIRGDEEWKDRWKEFLKPAALGFSYIAAPPWVDIADYSKEFESDREIIRINPGMAFGTGLHETTSLSADLLESYINEGDKVLDVGCGTGILSILASKLGASEVLGIDIDDEAVAASIENSEANDVHNVVIKKADLTEGVDFKADIVVANLLTNLVIRLTGDIRNHLDSGGRYIMSGILTTQQDKVIAALKENGFEMLAVAELGEWCAIAAELI
;
A
#
# COMPACT_ATOMS: atom_id res chain seq x y z
N MET A 1 -7.30 19.18 3.85
CA MET A 1 -8.30 19.76 2.90
C MET A 1 -9.70 19.35 3.36
N LYS A 2 -10.74 20.10 2.98
CA LYS A 2 -12.11 19.62 3.14
C LYS A 2 -12.57 19.03 1.83
N TYR A 3 -13.47 18.06 1.87
CA TYR A 3 -14.09 17.49 0.68
C TYR A 3 -15.58 17.18 0.97
N TYR A 4 -16.34 17.05 -0.10
CA TYR A 4 -17.74 16.68 -0.02
C TYR A 4 -17.89 15.19 -0.34
N GLU A 5 -18.52 14.46 0.58
CA GLU A 5 -18.99 13.09 0.39
C GLU A 5 -20.46 13.16 -0.02
N ILE A 6 -20.76 12.79 -1.26
CA ILE A 6 -22.10 12.85 -1.84
C ILE A 6 -22.61 11.42 -1.96
N LYS A 7 -23.45 11.00 -1.00
CA LYS A 7 -23.99 9.64 -0.92
C LYS A 7 -25.37 9.58 -1.55
N ILE A 8 -25.59 8.55 -2.40
CA ILE A 8 -26.86 8.25 -3.06
C ILE A 8 -27.32 6.89 -2.56
N GLU A 9 -28.51 6.83 -1.96
CA GLU A 9 -29.13 5.58 -1.53
C GLU A 9 -29.77 4.89 -2.75
N VAL A 10 -29.33 3.67 -3.08
CA VAL A 10 -29.86 2.88 -4.19
C VAL A 10 -30.28 1.49 -3.71
N SER A 11 -31.06 0.78 -4.52
CA SER A 11 -31.20 -0.67 -4.40
C SER A 11 -30.11 -1.36 -5.25
N GLU A 12 -29.96 -2.66 -5.15
CA GLU A 12 -29.10 -3.47 -6.01
C GLU A 12 -29.42 -3.22 -7.50
N LEU A 13 -30.69 -3.22 -7.86
CA LEU A 13 -31.18 -2.94 -9.23
C LEU A 13 -31.02 -1.47 -9.64
N GLY A 14 -30.83 -0.57 -8.70
CA GLY A 14 -30.62 0.87 -8.91
C GLY A 14 -29.17 1.26 -9.18
N ILE A 15 -28.19 0.38 -8.93
CA ILE A 15 -26.76 0.68 -9.07
C ILE A 15 -26.43 1.04 -10.52
N GLU A 16 -26.68 0.13 -11.46
CA GLU A 16 -26.34 0.32 -12.88
C GLU A 16 -27.03 1.54 -13.52
N PRO A 17 -28.37 1.73 -13.36
CA PRO A 17 -29.01 2.94 -13.85
C PRO A 17 -28.45 4.25 -13.28
N MET A 18 -28.05 4.23 -12.01
CA MET A 18 -27.49 5.42 -11.36
C MET A 18 -26.07 5.72 -11.84
N LEU A 19 -25.21 4.70 -11.99
CA LEU A 19 -23.87 4.86 -12.55
C LEU A 19 -23.92 5.40 -13.98
N ALA A 20 -24.80 4.84 -14.82
CA ALA A 20 -24.99 5.35 -16.19
C ALA A 20 -25.42 6.82 -16.21
N ALA A 21 -26.30 7.23 -15.31
CA ALA A 21 -26.72 8.63 -15.21
C ALA A 21 -25.61 9.55 -14.70
N LEU A 22 -24.75 9.08 -13.80
CA LEU A 22 -23.59 9.83 -13.32
C LEU A 22 -22.58 10.06 -14.45
N ILE A 23 -22.26 9.03 -15.22
CA ILE A 23 -21.37 9.12 -16.41
C ILE A 23 -21.94 10.13 -17.41
N PHE A 24 -23.25 10.13 -17.66
CA PHE A 24 -23.89 11.08 -18.56
C PHE A 24 -23.76 12.54 -18.08
N GLU A 25 -23.73 12.77 -16.78
CA GLU A 25 -23.49 14.09 -16.18
C GLU A 25 -21.99 14.43 -16.01
N GLY A 26 -21.09 13.60 -16.57
CA GLY A 26 -19.63 13.83 -16.56
C GLY A 26 -18.92 13.35 -15.29
N ILE A 27 -19.56 12.50 -14.50
CA ILE A 27 -18.96 11.90 -13.30
C ILE A 27 -18.51 10.49 -13.64
N GLU A 28 -17.20 10.31 -13.85
CA GLU A 28 -16.60 9.05 -14.30
C GLU A 28 -16.17 8.14 -13.13
N THR A 29 -16.03 8.67 -11.93
CA THR A 29 -15.57 7.94 -10.75
C THR A 29 -16.58 8.00 -9.62
N ALA A 30 -17.00 6.84 -9.13
CA ALA A 30 -17.88 6.71 -7.98
C ALA A 30 -17.57 5.42 -7.23
N GLU A 31 -17.64 5.45 -5.91
CA GLU A 31 -17.53 4.26 -5.07
C GLU A 31 -18.90 3.60 -4.95
N VAL A 32 -18.97 2.29 -5.20
CA VAL A 32 -20.18 1.49 -5.00
C VAL A 32 -20.04 0.71 -3.70
N ASN A 33 -20.99 0.92 -2.80
CA ASN A 33 -21.08 0.20 -1.53
C ASN A 33 -22.25 -0.77 -1.61
N ASP A 34 -21.98 -2.02 -2.06
CA ASP A 34 -22.96 -3.10 -2.09
C ASP A 34 -22.72 -4.10 -0.95
N PRO A 35 -23.69 -4.29 -0.05
CA PRO A 35 -23.59 -5.30 1.01
C PRO A 35 -23.45 -6.74 0.48
N ALA A 36 -23.91 -7.02 -0.74
CA ALA A 36 -23.76 -8.33 -1.37
C ALA A 36 -22.29 -8.65 -1.69
N ASP A 37 -21.49 -7.66 -2.09
CA ASP A 37 -20.06 -7.85 -2.33
C ASP A 37 -19.30 -8.25 -1.06
N ALA A 38 -19.72 -7.72 0.10
CA ALA A 38 -19.14 -8.07 1.40
C ALA A 38 -19.44 -9.52 1.81
N LEU A 39 -20.59 -10.08 1.42
CA LEU A 39 -20.93 -11.48 1.64
C LEU A 39 -20.12 -12.39 0.72
N PHE A 40 -19.93 -11.99 -0.54
CA PHE A 40 -19.14 -12.75 -1.52
C PHE A 40 -17.65 -12.78 -1.16
N MET A 41 -17.10 -11.67 -0.65
CA MET A 41 -15.73 -11.62 -0.15
C MET A 41 -15.55 -12.47 1.12
N ASN A 42 -16.50 -12.50 2.03
CA ASN A 42 -16.45 -13.33 3.24
C ASN A 42 -16.49 -14.84 2.94
N ASP A 43 -17.15 -15.27 1.86
CA ASP A 43 -17.18 -16.67 1.44
C ASP A 43 -15.89 -17.11 0.69
N GLN A 44 -15.13 -16.17 0.13
CA GLN A 44 -13.86 -16.45 -0.55
C GLN A 44 -12.63 -16.30 0.35
N LEU A 45 -12.73 -15.53 1.43
CA LEU A 45 -11.68 -15.35 2.43
C LEU A 45 -11.75 -16.53 3.40
N GLY A 46 -10.92 -17.55 3.18
CA GLY A 46 -10.73 -18.65 4.14
C GLY A 46 -10.20 -18.13 5.47
N GLU A 47 -10.26 -19.00 6.52
CA GLU A 47 -9.92 -18.71 7.94
C GLU A 47 -8.50 -18.16 8.20
N THR A 48 -7.72 -17.76 7.17
CA THR A 48 -6.32 -17.32 7.27
C THR A 48 -6.06 -15.87 6.94
N ASP A 49 -7.09 -15.06 6.66
CA ASP A 49 -6.84 -13.66 6.28
C ASP A 49 -6.87 -12.69 7.47
N TYR A 50 -5.67 -12.29 7.89
CA TYR A 50 -5.39 -11.33 8.96
C TYR A 50 -5.80 -9.88 8.66
N LEU A 51 -6.56 -9.61 7.59
CA LEU A 51 -6.86 -8.25 7.11
C LEU A 51 -8.34 -7.87 7.08
N ALA A 52 -9.22 -8.60 7.75
CA ALA A 52 -10.59 -8.13 7.99
C ALA A 52 -10.75 -7.72 9.46
N PRO A 53 -10.51 -6.45 9.85
CA PRO A 53 -10.96 -5.97 11.14
C PRO A 53 -12.45 -6.23 11.25
N GLU A 54 -12.93 -6.67 12.43
CA GLU A 54 -14.35 -6.90 12.68
C GLU A 54 -15.24 -5.68 12.37
N ASP A 55 -14.65 -4.48 12.30
CA ASP A 55 -15.29 -3.22 11.92
C ASP A 55 -15.48 -3.03 10.40
N PHE A 56 -14.86 -3.85 9.54
CA PHE A 56 -15.24 -4.02 8.12
C PHE A 56 -16.45 -4.94 7.95
N LYS A 57 -16.97 -5.54 8.99
CA LYS A 57 -18.36 -6.00 8.98
C LYS A 57 -19.21 -4.75 8.75
N ARG A 58 -19.28 -4.36 7.46
CA ARG A 58 -20.29 -3.39 7.01
C ARG A 58 -21.58 -3.87 7.62
N GLU A 59 -22.20 -3.00 8.39
CA GLU A 59 -23.51 -3.31 8.99
C GLU A 59 -24.36 -3.94 7.89
N SER A 60 -24.58 -5.23 7.95
CA SER A 60 -25.31 -6.04 6.97
C SER A 60 -26.79 -5.64 6.85
N SER A 61 -27.16 -4.51 7.42
CA SER A 61 -28.50 -3.92 7.45
C SER A 61 -28.65 -2.67 6.59
N LYS A 62 -27.62 -2.22 5.84
CA LYS A 62 -27.71 -1.00 5.02
C LYS A 62 -27.96 -1.37 3.56
N SER A 63 -28.94 -0.69 2.94
CA SER A 63 -29.18 -0.75 1.48
C SER A 63 -27.92 -0.30 0.73
N PRO A 64 -27.70 -0.80 -0.50
CA PRO A 64 -26.61 -0.36 -1.37
C PRO A 64 -26.56 1.17 -1.51
N SER A 65 -25.38 1.72 -1.73
CA SER A 65 -25.21 3.15 -1.95
C SER A 65 -24.06 3.44 -2.90
N ILE A 66 -24.16 4.55 -3.61
CA ILE A 66 -23.11 5.09 -4.46
C ILE A 66 -22.59 6.37 -3.79
N VAL A 67 -21.27 6.53 -3.74
CA VAL A 67 -20.61 7.70 -3.16
C VAL A 67 -19.75 8.38 -4.21
N VAL A 68 -19.95 9.68 -4.37
CA VAL A 68 -19.13 10.55 -5.21
C VAL A 68 -18.39 11.53 -4.30
N TYR A 69 -17.11 11.73 -4.54
CA TYR A 69 -16.29 12.67 -3.78
C TYR A 69 -16.00 13.92 -4.63
N ALA A 70 -16.11 15.10 -4.02
CA ALA A 70 -15.75 16.37 -4.65
C ALA A 70 -14.83 17.18 -3.73
N ALA A 71 -13.76 17.77 -4.28
CA ALA A 71 -12.90 18.67 -3.54
C ALA A 71 -13.66 19.92 -3.06
N ASP A 72 -13.25 20.52 -1.93
CA ASP A 72 -13.80 21.79 -1.45
C ASP A 72 -13.18 22.96 -2.25
N ASP A 73 -13.58 23.04 -3.50
CA ASP A 73 -13.15 24.07 -4.45
C ASP A 73 -14.35 24.61 -5.27
N MET A 74 -14.08 25.44 -6.25
CA MET A 74 -15.14 26.03 -7.10
C MET A 74 -15.93 25.00 -7.94
N THR A 75 -15.50 23.74 -7.99
CA THR A 75 -16.17 22.66 -8.74
C THR A 75 -17.15 21.87 -7.88
N ALA A 76 -17.09 21.99 -6.56
CA ALA A 76 -17.92 21.22 -5.63
C ALA A 76 -19.42 21.37 -5.90
N ASP A 77 -19.87 22.62 -6.03
CA ASP A 77 -21.31 22.89 -6.29
C ASP A 77 -21.76 22.32 -7.65
N SER A 78 -20.89 22.34 -8.66
CA SER A 78 -21.21 21.76 -9.96
C SER A 78 -21.34 20.24 -9.88
N THR A 79 -20.45 19.57 -9.15
CA THR A 79 -20.49 18.12 -8.92
C THR A 79 -21.72 17.72 -8.12
N ILE A 80 -22.03 18.44 -7.03
CA ILE A 80 -23.24 18.19 -6.23
C ILE A 80 -24.51 18.34 -7.08
N ASN A 81 -24.57 19.36 -7.95
CA ASN A 81 -25.72 19.58 -8.82
C ASN A 81 -25.83 18.51 -9.91
N ALA A 82 -24.70 18.04 -10.47
CA ALA A 82 -24.67 16.93 -11.43
C ALA A 82 -25.19 15.64 -10.80
N VAL A 83 -24.77 15.29 -9.59
CA VAL A 83 -25.27 14.11 -8.86
C VAL A 83 -26.77 14.20 -8.60
N LYS A 84 -27.25 15.36 -8.13
CA LYS A 84 -28.70 15.59 -7.90
C LYS A 84 -29.51 15.48 -9.18
N LYS A 85 -28.97 15.99 -10.29
CA LYS A 85 -29.58 15.91 -11.62
C LYS A 85 -29.65 14.47 -12.12
N ALA A 86 -28.55 13.70 -11.99
CA ALA A 86 -28.50 12.30 -12.31
C ALA A 86 -29.58 11.50 -11.55
N ALA A 87 -29.64 11.65 -10.22
CA ALA A 87 -30.64 10.99 -9.39
C ALA A 87 -32.08 11.36 -9.78
N LYS A 88 -32.32 12.62 -10.15
CA LYS A 88 -33.63 13.08 -10.65
C LYS A 88 -33.96 12.43 -11.99
N THR A 89 -33.01 12.37 -12.92
CA THR A 89 -33.18 11.74 -14.23
C THR A 89 -33.53 10.25 -14.11
N VAL A 90 -32.85 9.52 -13.22
CA VAL A 90 -33.13 8.11 -12.95
C VAL A 90 -34.56 7.94 -12.44
N ARG A 91 -35.00 8.78 -11.51
CA ARG A 91 -36.37 8.75 -10.97
C ARG A 91 -37.42 9.02 -12.05
N GLU A 92 -37.24 10.06 -12.85
CA GLU A 92 -38.15 10.41 -13.94
C GLU A 92 -38.23 9.31 -15.01
N ASN A 93 -37.11 8.64 -15.30
CA ASN A 93 -37.05 7.53 -16.24
C ASN A 93 -37.75 6.28 -15.69
N ALA A 94 -37.64 6.02 -14.39
CA ALA A 94 -38.38 4.96 -13.72
C ALA A 94 -39.92 5.18 -13.80
N GLU A 95 -40.37 6.41 -13.50
CA GLU A 95 -41.77 6.80 -13.61
C GLU A 95 -42.34 6.63 -15.05
N LYS A 96 -41.49 6.83 -16.06
CA LYS A 96 -41.84 6.60 -17.49
C LYS A 96 -41.74 5.13 -17.93
N GLY A 97 -41.35 4.23 -17.01
CA GLY A 97 -41.20 2.80 -17.30
C GLY A 97 -40.03 2.45 -18.20
N LEU A 98 -39.02 3.31 -18.33
CA LEU A 98 -37.86 3.10 -19.20
C LEU A 98 -36.94 1.98 -18.72
N PHE A 99 -37.05 1.56 -17.48
CA PHE A 99 -36.29 0.43 -16.90
C PHE A 99 -37.09 -0.89 -16.90
N GLY A 100 -38.17 -0.96 -17.70
CA GLY A 100 -38.99 -2.16 -17.89
C GLY A 100 -39.69 -2.60 -16.61
N THR A 101 -39.45 -3.84 -16.16
CA THR A 101 -40.05 -4.40 -14.93
C THR A 101 -39.31 -4.06 -13.67
N VAL A 102 -38.19 -3.30 -13.74
CA VAL A 102 -37.43 -2.85 -12.56
C VAL A 102 -38.23 -1.76 -11.85
N THR A 103 -38.83 -2.11 -10.73
CA THR A 103 -39.73 -1.21 -9.99
C THR A 103 -39.09 -0.63 -8.73
N ASP A 104 -38.01 -1.22 -8.23
CA ASP A 104 -37.29 -0.76 -7.05
C ASP A 104 -35.86 -0.36 -7.39
N LEU A 105 -35.60 0.92 -7.49
CA LEU A 105 -34.28 1.52 -7.68
C LEU A 105 -33.66 2.06 -6.37
N GLY A 106 -34.32 1.84 -5.25
CA GLY A 106 -33.99 2.45 -3.97
C GLY A 106 -34.59 3.85 -3.81
N SER A 107 -34.27 4.52 -2.73
CA SER A 107 -34.83 5.86 -2.41
C SER A 107 -34.31 6.95 -3.35
N LEU A 108 -33.16 6.75 -3.98
CA LEU A 108 -32.40 7.73 -4.78
C LEU A 108 -32.20 9.05 -4.01
N LYS A 109 -32.14 8.96 -2.68
CA LYS A 109 -31.90 10.11 -1.81
C LYS A 109 -30.43 10.50 -1.86
N VAL A 110 -30.18 11.76 -2.17
CA VAL A 110 -28.83 12.33 -2.17
C VAL A 110 -28.57 13.02 -0.85
N THR A 111 -27.55 12.60 -0.14
CA THR A 111 -27.06 13.23 1.10
C THR A 111 -25.68 13.79 0.85
N VAL A 112 -25.42 15.02 1.26
CA VAL A 112 -24.13 15.69 1.12
C VAL A 112 -23.56 15.93 2.50
N ASN A 113 -22.41 15.37 2.77
CA ASN A 113 -21.65 15.56 4.02
C ASN A 113 -20.35 16.30 3.68
N ILE A 114 -20.00 17.26 4.52
CA ILE A 114 -18.67 17.86 4.45
C ILE A 114 -17.79 17.03 5.36
N ARG A 115 -16.71 16.51 4.80
CA ARG A 115 -15.69 15.77 5.53
C ARG A 115 -14.41 16.59 5.60
N GLY A 116 -13.76 16.59 6.73
CA GLY A 116 -12.42 17.17 6.89
C GLY A 116 -11.38 16.06 6.86
N ASP A 117 -10.20 16.36 6.33
CA ASP A 117 -9.04 15.45 6.39
C ASP A 117 -8.74 14.97 7.83
N GLU A 118 -9.13 15.74 8.83
CA GLU A 118 -8.87 15.42 10.24
C GLU A 118 -9.60 14.16 10.71
N GLU A 119 -10.85 13.93 10.25
CA GLU A 119 -11.59 12.72 10.59
C GLU A 119 -11.07 11.48 9.87
N TRP A 120 -10.48 11.64 8.67
CA TRP A 120 -9.86 10.57 7.91
C TRP A 120 -8.43 10.29 8.36
N LYS A 121 -7.68 11.34 8.69
CA LYS A 121 -6.30 11.23 9.17
C LYS A 121 -6.19 10.41 10.44
N ASP A 122 -7.21 10.36 11.26
CA ASP A 122 -7.16 9.61 12.52
C ASP A 122 -7.78 8.20 12.40
N ARG A 123 -8.76 8.00 11.51
CA ARG A 123 -9.38 6.67 11.34
C ARG A 123 -8.42 5.61 10.79
N TRP A 124 -7.59 5.92 9.80
CA TRP A 124 -6.64 4.94 9.28
C TRP A 124 -5.58 4.54 10.30
N LYS A 125 -5.28 5.42 11.27
CA LYS A 125 -4.37 5.11 12.37
C LYS A 125 -4.88 3.97 13.25
N GLU A 126 -6.19 3.83 13.42
CA GLU A 126 -6.82 2.77 14.20
C GLU A 126 -6.65 1.38 13.55
N PHE A 127 -6.41 1.35 12.23
CA PHE A 127 -6.23 0.10 11.48
C PHE A 127 -4.77 -0.35 11.37
N LEU A 128 -3.81 0.52 11.69
CA LEU A 128 -2.42 0.17 11.66
C LEU A 128 -2.01 -0.49 12.97
N LYS A 129 -1.73 -1.79 12.87
CA LYS A 129 -1.25 -2.61 13.96
C LYS A 129 0.26 -2.82 13.86
N PRO A 130 0.95 -3.15 14.95
CA PRO A 130 2.32 -3.62 14.88
C PRO A 130 2.42 -4.89 14.04
N ALA A 131 3.54 -5.07 13.35
CA ALA A 131 3.83 -6.28 12.59
C ALA A 131 5.27 -6.74 12.83
N ALA A 132 5.51 -8.05 12.74
CA ALA A 132 6.86 -8.60 12.76
C ALA A 132 7.64 -8.07 11.55
N LEU A 133 8.90 -7.68 11.77
CA LEU A 133 9.81 -7.18 10.75
C LEU A 133 11.14 -7.92 10.91
N GLY A 134 11.39 -8.87 10.03
CA GLY A 134 12.47 -9.82 10.22
C GLY A 134 12.25 -10.69 11.46
N PHE A 135 13.34 -11.21 12.00
CA PHE A 135 13.31 -12.08 13.18
C PHE A 135 13.45 -11.30 14.48
N SER A 136 14.13 -10.14 14.46
CA SER A 136 14.54 -9.41 15.66
C SER A 136 13.73 -8.13 15.93
N TYR A 137 12.89 -7.69 15.01
CA TYR A 137 12.22 -6.39 15.11
C TYR A 137 10.70 -6.48 15.00
N ILE A 138 10.03 -5.41 15.44
CA ILE A 138 8.61 -5.13 15.28
C ILE A 138 8.49 -3.74 14.63
N ALA A 139 7.84 -3.65 13.49
CA ALA A 139 7.41 -2.38 12.93
C ALA A 139 6.13 -1.92 13.65
N ALA A 140 6.11 -0.72 14.17
CA ALA A 140 4.94 -0.20 14.87
C ALA A 140 4.73 1.30 14.61
N PRO A 141 3.48 1.75 14.45
CA PRO A 141 3.17 3.16 14.41
C PRO A 141 3.58 3.87 15.69
N PRO A 142 3.96 5.19 15.64
CA PRO A 142 4.40 5.93 16.83
C PRO A 142 3.34 6.02 17.93
N TRP A 143 2.06 5.99 17.58
CA TRP A 143 0.92 6.13 18.51
C TRP A 143 0.45 4.81 19.12
N VAL A 144 1.05 3.66 18.77
CA VAL A 144 0.66 2.35 19.29
C VAL A 144 1.56 1.96 20.46
N ASP A 145 0.93 1.55 21.56
CA ASP A 145 1.66 0.94 22.69
C ASP A 145 1.85 -0.55 22.44
N ILE A 146 3.10 -0.99 22.33
CA ILE A 146 3.44 -2.41 22.10
C ILE A 146 3.05 -3.29 23.29
N ALA A 147 2.91 -2.74 24.49
CA ALA A 147 2.45 -3.49 25.64
C ALA A 147 1.08 -4.16 25.42
N ASP A 148 0.22 -3.53 24.64
CA ASP A 148 -1.10 -4.05 24.28
C ASP A 148 -1.02 -5.31 23.40
N TYR A 149 0.13 -5.51 22.73
CA TYR A 149 0.42 -6.61 21.80
C TYR A 149 1.42 -7.64 22.35
N SER A 150 1.70 -7.61 23.66
CA SER A 150 2.70 -8.46 24.33
C SER A 150 2.45 -9.97 24.22
N LYS A 151 1.27 -10.40 23.77
CA LYS A 151 0.93 -11.80 23.51
C LYS A 151 1.18 -12.23 22.06
N GLU A 152 1.36 -11.28 21.15
CA GLU A 152 1.51 -11.50 19.71
C GLU A 152 2.98 -11.57 19.30
N PHE A 153 3.87 -10.93 20.07
CA PHE A 153 5.29 -10.84 19.77
C PHE A 153 6.16 -11.38 20.90
N GLU A 154 7.29 -11.97 20.53
CA GLU A 154 8.33 -12.36 21.48
C GLU A 154 8.91 -11.14 22.21
N SER A 155 9.23 -11.30 23.49
CA SER A 155 9.58 -10.19 24.38
C SER A 155 10.94 -9.57 24.13
N ASP A 156 11.78 -10.17 23.29
CA ASP A 156 13.14 -9.76 22.96
C ASP A 156 13.27 -8.99 21.65
N ARG A 157 12.15 -8.83 20.90
CA ARG A 157 12.16 -8.04 19.68
C ARG A 157 12.25 -6.55 19.95
N GLU A 158 13.10 -5.87 19.20
CA GLU A 158 13.23 -4.40 19.25
C GLU A 158 12.15 -3.73 18.38
N ILE A 159 11.85 -2.46 18.68
CA ILE A 159 10.79 -1.73 18.00
C ILE A 159 11.39 -0.74 17.01
N ILE A 160 10.94 -0.79 15.77
CA ILE A 160 11.15 0.24 14.75
C ILE A 160 9.84 1.03 14.61
N ARG A 161 9.89 2.34 14.88
CA ARG A 161 8.73 3.23 14.79
C ARG A 161 8.60 3.78 13.38
N ILE A 162 7.49 3.46 12.71
CA ILE A 162 7.21 3.91 11.34
C ILE A 162 5.91 4.72 11.33
N ASN A 163 6.04 6.00 10.97
CA ASN A 163 4.91 6.81 10.56
C ASN A 163 4.75 6.65 9.04
N PRO A 164 3.73 5.94 8.57
CA PRO A 164 3.61 5.64 7.14
C PRO A 164 3.22 6.87 6.31
N GLY A 165 2.58 7.89 6.90
CA GLY A 165 2.10 9.04 6.14
C GLY A 165 1.24 8.60 4.95
N MET A 166 1.59 9.11 3.74
CA MET A 166 1.02 8.69 2.45
C MET A 166 1.96 7.75 1.67
N ALA A 167 3.17 7.48 2.21
CA ALA A 167 4.17 6.65 1.55
C ALA A 167 3.86 5.15 1.72
N PHE A 168 4.33 4.33 0.78
CA PHE A 168 4.28 2.87 0.88
C PHE A 168 5.31 2.37 1.90
N GLY A 169 5.06 1.20 2.51
CA GLY A 169 6.00 0.57 3.46
C GLY A 169 5.58 0.75 4.93
N THR A 170 4.34 0.41 5.26
CA THR A 170 3.83 0.41 6.65
C THR A 170 4.44 -0.70 7.53
N GLY A 171 5.11 -1.69 6.92
CA GLY A 171 5.56 -2.91 7.57
C GLY A 171 4.52 -4.04 7.60
N LEU A 172 3.27 -3.75 7.24
CA LEU A 172 2.17 -4.73 7.31
C LEU A 172 2.05 -5.63 6.06
N HIS A 173 2.67 -5.24 4.95
CA HIS A 173 2.55 -5.97 3.69
C HIS A 173 3.53 -7.15 3.65
N GLU A 174 3.08 -8.29 3.09
CA GLU A 174 3.86 -9.53 2.98
C GLU A 174 5.23 -9.29 2.32
N THR A 175 5.28 -8.43 1.30
CA THR A 175 6.52 -8.12 0.60
C THR A 175 7.55 -7.43 1.48
N THR A 176 7.11 -6.61 2.45
CA THR A 176 8.00 -5.95 3.41
C THR A 176 8.55 -6.96 4.41
N SER A 177 7.71 -7.88 4.92
CA SER A 177 8.14 -8.97 5.80
C SER A 177 9.16 -9.86 5.11
N LEU A 178 8.86 -10.32 3.88
CA LEU A 178 9.78 -11.13 3.09
C LEU A 178 11.13 -10.44 2.83
N SER A 179 11.11 -9.12 2.53
CA SER A 179 12.34 -8.33 2.35
C SER A 179 13.15 -8.27 3.63
N ALA A 180 12.48 -8.05 4.77
CA ALA A 180 13.12 -7.95 6.07
C ALA A 180 13.76 -9.27 6.50
N ASP A 181 13.07 -10.39 6.31
CA ASP A 181 13.58 -11.73 6.62
C ASP A 181 14.85 -12.05 5.82
N LEU A 182 14.85 -11.75 4.52
CA LEU A 182 16.03 -11.95 3.68
C LEU A 182 17.15 -10.96 4.03
N LEU A 183 16.83 -9.68 4.28
CA LEU A 183 17.82 -8.70 4.67
C LEU A 183 18.53 -9.11 5.96
N GLU A 184 17.78 -9.50 7.00
CA GLU A 184 18.35 -9.95 8.27
C GLU A 184 19.16 -11.24 8.12
N SER A 185 18.77 -12.13 7.20
CA SER A 185 19.49 -13.38 6.93
C SER A 185 20.83 -13.19 6.21
N TYR A 186 20.98 -12.11 5.45
CA TYR A 186 22.12 -11.92 4.56
C TYR A 186 23.01 -10.73 4.89
N ILE A 187 22.59 -9.81 5.77
CA ILE A 187 23.40 -8.66 6.18
C ILE A 187 24.47 -9.07 7.17
N ASN A 188 25.65 -8.47 7.07
CA ASN A 188 26.70 -8.58 8.07
C ASN A 188 26.96 -7.22 8.70
N GLU A 189 27.51 -7.23 9.92
CA GLU A 189 27.96 -6.01 10.57
C GLU A 189 29.02 -5.31 9.70
N GLY A 190 28.81 -4.03 9.46
CA GLY A 190 29.70 -3.22 8.64
C GLY A 190 29.36 -3.13 7.16
N ASP A 191 28.41 -3.94 6.66
CA ASP A 191 27.96 -3.87 5.27
C ASP A 191 27.41 -2.49 4.90
N LYS A 192 27.61 -2.06 3.65
CA LYS A 192 26.95 -0.92 3.05
C LYS A 192 25.68 -1.37 2.32
N VAL A 193 24.60 -0.66 2.54
CA VAL A 193 23.29 -1.03 1.98
C VAL A 193 22.74 0.07 1.09
N LEU A 194 22.24 -0.31 -0.09
CA LEU A 194 21.45 0.55 -0.98
C LEU A 194 20.00 0.04 -0.98
N ASP A 195 19.08 0.90 -0.54
CA ASP A 195 17.64 0.63 -0.52
C ASP A 195 16.96 1.40 -1.65
N VAL A 196 16.52 0.68 -2.69
CA VAL A 196 15.95 1.25 -3.92
C VAL A 196 14.43 1.22 -3.88
N GLY A 197 13.80 2.40 -3.90
CA GLY A 197 12.37 2.56 -3.65
C GLY A 197 12.08 2.46 -2.16
N CYS A 198 12.79 3.23 -1.34
CA CYS A 198 12.79 3.08 0.11
C CYS A 198 11.46 3.40 0.79
N GLY A 199 10.53 4.10 0.12
CA GLY A 199 9.20 4.42 0.65
C GLY A 199 9.28 5.13 2.01
N THR A 200 8.78 4.52 3.06
CA THR A 200 8.87 5.03 4.44
C THR A 200 10.26 4.95 5.07
N GLY A 201 11.22 4.31 4.39
CA GLY A 201 12.56 4.05 4.91
C GLY A 201 12.66 2.84 5.83
N ILE A 202 11.62 2.02 5.93
CA ILE A 202 11.57 0.89 6.90
C ILE A 202 12.72 -0.10 6.71
N LEU A 203 13.09 -0.46 5.46
CA LEU A 203 14.18 -1.38 5.18
C LEU A 203 15.55 -0.70 5.38
N SER A 204 15.67 0.58 5.05
CA SER A 204 16.85 1.40 5.36
C SER A 204 17.12 1.47 6.86
N ILE A 205 16.09 1.71 7.67
CA ILE A 205 16.18 1.75 9.13
C ILE A 205 16.54 0.38 9.69
N LEU A 206 15.89 -0.67 9.18
CA LEU A 206 16.19 -2.05 9.57
C LEU A 206 17.66 -2.39 9.27
N ALA A 207 18.17 -2.09 8.08
CA ALA A 207 19.55 -2.30 7.72
C ALA A 207 20.53 -1.61 8.69
N SER A 208 20.23 -0.35 9.05
CA SER A 208 21.01 0.40 10.04
C SER A 208 21.02 -0.28 11.41
N LYS A 209 19.84 -0.72 11.88
CA LYS A 209 19.69 -1.41 13.19
C LYS A 209 20.36 -2.80 13.19
N LEU A 210 20.45 -3.45 12.05
CA LEU A 210 21.16 -4.72 11.88
C LEU A 210 22.69 -4.57 11.76
N GLY A 211 23.23 -3.36 11.85
CA GLY A 211 24.67 -3.11 11.92
C GLY A 211 25.31 -2.68 10.60
N ALA A 212 24.52 -2.27 9.59
CA ALA A 212 25.08 -1.62 8.42
C ALA A 212 25.95 -0.43 8.77
N SER A 213 27.12 -0.26 8.09
CA SER A 213 28.00 0.88 8.32
C SER A 213 27.49 2.17 7.67
N GLU A 214 26.84 2.04 6.53
CA GLU A 214 26.31 3.14 5.73
C GLU A 214 25.09 2.64 4.95
N VAL A 215 24.00 3.39 4.95
CA VAL A 215 22.77 3.08 4.19
C VAL A 215 22.41 4.26 3.32
N LEU A 216 22.21 4.02 2.04
CA LEU A 216 21.64 4.97 1.11
C LEU A 216 20.24 4.49 0.70
N GLY A 217 19.20 5.20 1.15
CA GLY A 217 17.82 5.02 0.67
C GLY A 217 17.53 5.99 -0.48
N ILE A 218 16.89 5.49 -1.51
CA ILE A 218 16.49 6.32 -2.66
C ILE A 218 15.03 6.06 -3.03
N ASP A 219 14.32 7.14 -3.39
CA ASP A 219 12.95 7.06 -3.91
C ASP A 219 12.71 8.16 -4.94
N ILE A 220 11.77 7.94 -5.85
CA ILE A 220 11.39 8.92 -6.87
C ILE A 220 10.38 9.95 -6.33
N ASP A 221 9.64 9.58 -5.27
CA ASP A 221 8.59 10.38 -4.68
C ASP A 221 9.14 11.29 -3.57
N ASP A 222 8.85 12.60 -3.67
CA ASP A 222 9.24 13.58 -2.65
C ASP A 222 8.59 13.31 -1.28
N GLU A 223 7.36 12.77 -1.25
CA GLU A 223 6.67 12.44 0.00
C GLU A 223 7.32 11.22 0.67
N ALA A 224 7.73 10.22 -0.10
CA ALA A 224 8.47 9.07 0.39
C ALA A 224 9.84 9.48 0.96
N VAL A 225 10.58 10.34 0.24
CA VAL A 225 11.86 10.89 0.71
C VAL A 225 11.68 11.63 2.04
N ALA A 226 10.66 12.49 2.15
CA ALA A 226 10.39 13.22 3.39
C ALA A 226 10.03 12.27 4.55
N ALA A 227 9.13 11.30 4.30
CA ALA A 227 8.73 10.30 5.30
C ALA A 227 9.90 9.44 5.78
N SER A 228 10.77 8.99 4.85
CA SER A 228 11.98 8.24 5.18
C SER A 228 12.94 9.00 6.10
N ILE A 229 13.13 10.30 5.84
CA ILE A 229 13.99 11.17 6.68
C ILE A 229 13.38 11.28 8.08
N GLU A 230 12.09 11.61 8.18
CA GLU A 230 11.40 11.74 9.46
C GLU A 230 11.43 10.44 10.27
N ASN A 231 11.20 9.30 9.63
CA ASN A 231 11.24 7.98 10.27
C ASN A 231 12.66 7.60 10.70
N SER A 232 13.69 7.95 9.92
CA SER A 232 15.08 7.71 10.29
C SER A 232 15.48 8.51 11.54
N GLU A 233 15.08 9.77 11.61
CA GLU A 233 15.28 10.62 12.80
C GLU A 233 14.52 10.06 14.01
N ALA A 234 13.26 9.63 13.84
CA ALA A 234 12.43 9.07 14.90
C ALA A 234 12.99 7.76 15.51
N ASN A 235 13.81 7.02 14.75
CA ASN A 235 14.47 5.79 15.19
C ASN A 235 15.93 5.98 15.61
N ASP A 236 16.41 7.23 15.67
CA ASP A 236 17.77 7.58 16.09
C ASP A 236 18.87 6.87 15.28
N VAL A 237 18.64 6.74 13.94
CA VAL A 237 19.64 6.19 13.02
C VAL A 237 20.34 7.34 12.28
N HIS A 238 21.68 7.36 12.33
CA HIS A 238 22.49 8.48 11.83
C HIS A 238 23.35 8.11 10.61
N ASN A 239 23.42 6.84 10.27
CA ASN A 239 24.16 6.29 9.12
C ASN A 239 23.27 6.04 7.91
N VAL A 240 22.02 6.52 7.94
CA VAL A 240 21.06 6.46 6.85
C VAL A 240 21.02 7.82 6.14
N VAL A 241 21.25 7.82 4.84
CA VAL A 241 21.13 8.99 3.97
C VAL A 241 20.01 8.72 2.98
N ILE A 242 19.04 9.63 2.87
CA ILE A 242 17.93 9.50 1.93
C ILE A 242 18.07 10.52 0.80
N LYS A 243 17.87 10.08 -0.44
CA LYS A 243 17.95 10.95 -1.63
C LYS A 243 16.80 10.67 -2.61
N LYS A 244 16.44 11.68 -3.38
CA LYS A 244 15.54 11.51 -4.52
C LYS A 244 16.30 10.99 -5.72
N ALA A 245 15.83 9.86 -6.31
CA ALA A 245 16.36 9.32 -7.57
C ALA A 245 15.30 8.44 -8.28
N ASP A 246 15.34 8.33 -9.61
CA ASP A 246 14.59 7.32 -10.37
C ASP A 246 15.44 6.04 -10.46
N LEU A 247 15.06 5.04 -9.67
CA LEU A 247 15.88 3.85 -9.44
C LEU A 247 17.33 4.27 -9.10
N THR A 248 18.32 3.80 -9.88
CA THR A 248 19.75 4.09 -9.66
C THR A 248 20.30 5.20 -10.55
N GLU A 249 19.45 5.95 -11.24
CA GLU A 249 19.91 7.01 -12.16
C GLU A 249 20.67 8.12 -11.41
N GLY A 250 21.93 8.34 -11.81
CA GLY A 250 22.80 9.34 -11.19
C GLY A 250 23.29 9.02 -9.79
N VAL A 251 23.06 7.80 -9.31
CA VAL A 251 23.53 7.33 -8.00
C VAL A 251 24.97 6.83 -8.11
N ASP A 252 25.87 7.47 -7.37
CA ASP A 252 27.27 7.02 -7.22
C ASP A 252 27.44 6.43 -5.82
N PHE A 253 27.08 5.16 -5.67
CA PHE A 253 27.18 4.42 -4.43
C PHE A 253 27.43 2.93 -4.70
N LYS A 254 28.43 2.37 -4.02
CA LYS A 254 28.74 0.95 -4.03
C LYS A 254 28.31 0.32 -2.72
N ALA A 255 27.56 -0.75 -2.80
CA ALA A 255 26.97 -1.45 -1.68
C ALA A 255 27.45 -2.91 -1.61
N ASP A 256 27.47 -3.48 -0.42
CA ASP A 256 27.61 -4.91 -0.19
C ASP A 256 26.25 -5.60 -0.38
N ILE A 257 25.17 -4.89 -0.04
CA ILE A 257 23.80 -5.37 -0.24
C ILE A 257 22.96 -4.28 -0.93
N VAL A 258 22.19 -4.67 -1.93
CA VAL A 258 21.08 -3.87 -2.47
C VAL A 258 19.77 -4.54 -2.09
N VAL A 259 18.84 -3.77 -1.55
CA VAL A 259 17.46 -4.21 -1.30
C VAL A 259 16.49 -3.38 -2.15
N ALA A 260 15.49 -4.03 -2.73
CA ALA A 260 14.45 -3.38 -3.54
C ALA A 260 13.10 -4.10 -3.36
N ASN A 261 12.15 -3.44 -2.72
CA ASN A 261 10.77 -3.92 -2.63
C ASN A 261 9.90 -3.16 -3.63
N LEU A 262 9.89 -3.63 -4.88
CA LEU A 262 9.30 -2.94 -6.02
C LEU A 262 8.42 -3.90 -6.84
N LEU A 263 7.54 -3.32 -7.66
CA LEU A 263 6.77 -4.12 -8.63
C LEU A 263 7.70 -4.89 -9.58
N THR A 264 7.30 -6.09 -9.97
CA THR A 264 8.11 -7.04 -10.76
C THR A 264 8.80 -6.42 -11.99
N ASN A 265 8.10 -5.54 -12.73
CA ASN A 265 8.68 -4.92 -13.94
C ASN A 265 9.83 -3.95 -13.58
N LEU A 266 9.73 -3.26 -12.43
CA LEU A 266 10.79 -2.37 -11.93
C LEU A 266 11.98 -3.18 -11.42
N VAL A 267 11.74 -4.29 -10.72
CA VAL A 267 12.77 -5.23 -10.30
C VAL A 267 13.57 -5.73 -11.51
N ILE A 268 12.89 -6.18 -12.58
CA ILE A 268 13.53 -6.65 -13.82
C ILE A 268 14.36 -5.52 -14.48
N ARG A 269 13.81 -4.30 -14.57
CA ARG A 269 14.53 -3.13 -15.11
C ARG A 269 15.77 -2.83 -14.28
N LEU A 270 15.64 -2.82 -12.96
CA LEU A 270 16.72 -2.53 -12.02
C LEU A 270 17.84 -3.57 -12.08
N THR A 271 17.51 -4.86 -12.28
CA THR A 271 18.48 -5.96 -12.31
C THR A 271 19.60 -5.72 -13.32
N GLY A 272 19.34 -5.05 -14.46
CA GLY A 272 20.34 -4.72 -15.47
C GLY A 272 21.39 -3.72 -14.97
N ASP A 273 20.99 -2.78 -14.13
CA ASP A 273 21.84 -1.66 -13.68
C ASP A 273 22.49 -1.96 -12.32
N ILE A 274 21.86 -2.79 -11.48
CA ILE A 274 22.26 -2.97 -10.10
C ILE A 274 23.65 -3.58 -9.91
N ARG A 275 24.11 -4.37 -10.88
CA ARG A 275 25.49 -4.87 -10.90
C ARG A 275 26.56 -3.78 -10.86
N ASN A 276 26.21 -2.56 -11.29
CA ASN A 276 27.12 -1.41 -11.23
C ASN A 276 27.23 -0.84 -9.81
N HIS A 277 26.33 -1.22 -8.92
CA HIS A 277 26.21 -0.78 -7.54
C HIS A 277 26.66 -1.86 -6.54
N LEU A 278 27.06 -3.04 -7.02
CA LEU A 278 27.58 -4.13 -6.22
C LEU A 278 29.01 -4.47 -6.62
N ASP A 279 29.80 -4.90 -5.66
CA ASP A 279 31.07 -5.59 -5.93
C ASP A 279 30.82 -7.10 -6.11
N SER A 280 31.83 -7.86 -6.59
CA SER A 280 31.71 -9.33 -6.70
C SER A 280 31.46 -9.95 -5.33
N GLY A 281 30.45 -10.83 -5.23
CA GLY A 281 29.95 -11.37 -3.97
C GLY A 281 28.96 -10.48 -3.27
N GLY A 282 28.63 -9.31 -3.84
CA GLY A 282 27.57 -8.43 -3.34
C GLY A 282 26.19 -9.05 -3.55
N ARG A 283 25.26 -8.77 -2.66
CA ARG A 283 23.95 -9.41 -2.61
C ARG A 283 22.84 -8.47 -3.07
N TYR A 284 21.92 -9.03 -3.83
CA TYR A 284 20.72 -8.33 -4.27
C TYR A 284 19.48 -9.02 -3.70
N ILE A 285 18.74 -8.32 -2.85
CA ILE A 285 17.50 -8.77 -2.23
C ILE A 285 16.35 -8.02 -2.91
N MET A 286 15.41 -8.74 -3.47
CA MET A 286 14.29 -8.18 -4.19
C MET A 286 12.96 -8.79 -3.73
N SER A 287 11.92 -7.98 -3.65
CA SER A 287 10.55 -8.36 -3.29
C SER A 287 9.53 -7.52 -4.07
N GLY A 288 8.23 -7.69 -3.77
CA GLY A 288 7.16 -7.09 -4.57
C GLY A 288 6.91 -7.86 -5.87
N ILE A 289 7.33 -9.12 -5.89
CA ILE A 289 7.26 -10.02 -7.04
C ILE A 289 6.08 -10.97 -6.83
N LEU A 290 5.14 -11.00 -7.78
CA LEU A 290 4.11 -12.04 -7.78
C LEU A 290 4.74 -13.41 -8.05
N THR A 291 4.34 -14.45 -7.31
CA THR A 291 4.82 -15.83 -7.49
C THR A 291 4.67 -16.31 -8.95
N THR A 292 3.61 -15.90 -9.63
CA THR A 292 3.38 -16.17 -11.05
C THR A 292 4.36 -15.49 -12.00
N GLN A 293 5.17 -14.55 -11.54
CA GLN A 293 6.18 -13.82 -12.32
C GLN A 293 7.62 -14.11 -11.89
N GLN A 294 7.80 -14.96 -10.90
CA GLN A 294 9.10 -15.36 -10.33
C GLN A 294 10.11 -15.81 -11.41
N ASP A 295 9.68 -16.68 -12.34
CA ASP A 295 10.56 -17.22 -13.39
C ASP A 295 11.16 -16.12 -14.29
N LYS A 296 10.43 -15.02 -14.52
CA LYS A 296 10.91 -13.87 -15.31
C LYS A 296 12.04 -13.15 -14.59
N VAL A 297 11.93 -13.00 -13.27
CA VAL A 297 12.96 -12.36 -12.44
C VAL A 297 14.20 -13.25 -12.37
N ILE A 298 14.02 -14.56 -12.18
CA ILE A 298 15.14 -15.53 -12.17
C ILE A 298 15.88 -15.53 -13.51
N ALA A 299 15.16 -15.42 -14.63
CA ALA A 299 15.80 -15.32 -15.97
C ALA A 299 16.62 -14.04 -16.07
N ALA A 300 16.07 -12.88 -15.65
CA ALA A 300 16.79 -11.62 -15.67
C ALA A 300 18.05 -11.63 -14.77
N LEU A 301 17.98 -12.26 -13.59
CA LEU A 301 19.13 -12.43 -12.71
C LEU A 301 20.27 -13.20 -13.40
N LYS A 302 19.96 -14.34 -14.01
CA LYS A 302 20.94 -15.17 -14.72
C LYS A 302 21.58 -14.44 -15.89
N GLU A 303 20.79 -13.69 -16.66
CA GLU A 303 21.29 -12.89 -17.80
C GLU A 303 22.25 -11.79 -17.35
N ASN A 304 22.10 -11.30 -16.11
CA ASN A 304 22.92 -10.22 -15.56
C ASN A 304 24.05 -10.69 -14.61
N GLY A 305 24.33 -12.00 -14.56
CA GLY A 305 25.47 -12.54 -13.82
C GLY A 305 25.21 -12.70 -12.32
N PHE A 306 23.97 -12.96 -11.93
CA PHE A 306 23.59 -13.28 -10.55
C PHE A 306 23.32 -14.77 -10.38
N GLU A 307 23.75 -15.32 -9.26
CA GLU A 307 23.37 -16.63 -8.77
C GLU A 307 22.31 -16.49 -7.67
N MET A 308 21.22 -17.25 -7.80
CA MET A 308 20.14 -17.22 -6.82
C MET A 308 20.56 -17.95 -5.54
N LEU A 309 20.45 -17.28 -4.39
CA LEU A 309 20.74 -17.83 -3.07
C LEU A 309 19.50 -18.42 -2.39
N ALA A 310 18.38 -17.69 -2.41
CA ALA A 310 17.15 -18.09 -1.75
C ALA A 310 15.92 -17.49 -2.43
N VAL A 311 14.80 -18.18 -2.24
CA VAL A 311 13.45 -17.69 -2.54
C VAL A 311 12.60 -17.88 -1.29
N ALA A 312 11.85 -16.85 -0.91
CA ALA A 312 10.86 -16.89 0.15
C ALA A 312 9.50 -16.52 -0.43
N GLU A 313 8.44 -17.20 -0.01
CA GLU A 313 7.08 -16.99 -0.50
C GLU A 313 6.11 -16.76 0.66
N LEU A 314 5.19 -15.84 0.49
CA LEU A 314 4.10 -15.58 1.43
C LEU A 314 2.86 -15.09 0.65
N GLY A 315 1.76 -15.85 0.72
CA GLY A 315 0.57 -15.57 -0.07
C GLY A 315 0.86 -15.63 -1.58
N GLU A 316 0.52 -14.58 -2.29
CA GLU A 316 0.77 -14.45 -3.73
C GLU A 316 2.13 -13.80 -4.07
N TRP A 317 2.92 -13.46 -3.07
CA TRP A 317 4.17 -12.73 -3.20
C TRP A 317 5.39 -13.59 -2.96
N CYS A 318 6.48 -13.25 -3.62
CA CYS A 318 7.78 -13.82 -3.32
C CYS A 318 8.87 -12.75 -3.22
N ALA A 319 9.93 -13.11 -2.49
CA ALA A 319 11.18 -12.37 -2.43
C ALA A 319 12.33 -13.31 -2.82
N ILE A 320 13.36 -12.75 -3.44
CA ILE A 320 14.52 -13.48 -3.94
C ILE A 320 15.78 -12.81 -3.41
N ALA A 321 16.72 -13.60 -2.90
CA ALA A 321 18.10 -13.18 -2.65
C ALA A 321 19.02 -13.78 -3.71
N ALA A 322 19.92 -12.98 -4.26
CA ALA A 322 20.87 -13.39 -5.27
C ALA A 322 22.25 -12.74 -5.01
N GLU A 323 23.32 -13.36 -5.47
CA GLU A 323 24.70 -12.89 -5.35
C GLU A 323 25.29 -12.61 -6.74
N LEU A 324 26.04 -11.51 -6.87
CA LEU A 324 26.77 -11.15 -8.08
C LEU A 324 28.03 -12.00 -8.20
N ILE A 325 28.13 -12.78 -9.29
CA ILE A 325 29.27 -13.69 -9.57
C ILE A 325 30.43 -12.94 -10.21
#